data_62c466d755cd04eacf9311584f16d294
#
_entry.id   62c466d755cd04eacf9311584f16d294
#
_cell.length_a   1.000
_cell.length_b   1.000
_cell.length_c   1.000
_cell.angle_alpha   90.00
_cell.angle_beta   90.00
_cell.angle_gamma   90.00
#
_symmetry.space_group_name_H-M   'P 1'
#
loop_
_entity.id
_entity.type
_entity.pdbx_description
1 polymer ?
#
loop_
_entity_poly.entity_id
_entity_poly.type
_entity_poly.pdbx_seq_one_letter_code
_entity_poly.pdbx_strand_id
1 'polypeptide(L)'
;WIIVAAGNPSAYNKSVREFDVVTLDRIKMIHVEPDYQVWKEYAEQVQIHPAIRSYLDIKPGNFCRIETTVDGKRFATPRGWEDLSRFLEVYEKLGKTADRDVISQYIQYPQIAKDFANYLELYQKYQKDYQVDEILHGVIREAACRKLEKAPFDERLSVISLLTAKLNDGFLALSMMEDRLERLQKLLGGVKPGNYDEQEYPSALERLEGILAGVQAEWKYKKEAGLLDRKEAHLVFDTVETLDALVKELRSEHITETDAVWEKVSQAFADKNDQYEVQFDLCGEQL
;
A
#
# COMPACT_ATOMS: atom_id res chain seq x y z
N TRP A 1 9.58 18.95 -27.49
CA TRP A 1 8.40 18.55 -26.74
C TRP A 1 7.85 17.26 -27.31
N ILE A 2 7.49 16.31 -26.42
CA ILE A 2 6.77 15.09 -26.77
C ILE A 2 5.39 15.23 -26.16
N ILE A 3 4.35 15.05 -26.98
CA ILE A 3 2.96 15.08 -26.51
C ILE A 3 2.51 13.64 -26.37
N VAL A 4 2.07 13.26 -25.17
CA VAL A 4 1.48 11.96 -24.86
C VAL A 4 0.03 12.18 -24.47
N ALA A 5 -0.90 11.42 -25.10
CA ALA A 5 -2.30 11.46 -24.80
C ALA A 5 -2.80 10.05 -24.48
N ALA A 6 -3.66 9.91 -23.48
CA ALA A 6 -4.33 8.67 -23.15
C ALA A 6 -5.84 8.82 -23.36
N GLY A 7 -6.47 7.79 -23.88
CA GLY A 7 -7.90 7.78 -24.16
C GLY A 7 -8.48 6.37 -24.19
N ASN A 8 -9.79 6.27 -24.06
CA ASN A 8 -10.49 5.00 -24.15
C ASN A 8 -10.97 4.75 -25.59
N PRO A 9 -10.88 3.53 -26.11
CA PRO A 9 -11.39 3.20 -27.42
C PRO A 9 -12.93 3.33 -27.50
N SER A 10 -13.45 3.47 -28.71
CA SER A 10 -14.90 3.61 -28.99
C SER A 10 -15.76 2.47 -28.43
N ALA A 11 -15.18 1.28 -28.26
CA ALA A 11 -15.85 0.14 -27.61
C ALA A 11 -16.26 0.44 -26.15
N TYR A 12 -15.52 1.26 -25.43
CA TYR A 12 -15.80 1.64 -24.04
C TYR A 12 -16.52 2.99 -23.94
N ASN A 13 -16.29 3.90 -24.90
CA ASN A 13 -16.89 5.23 -24.90
C ASN A 13 -17.48 5.58 -26.27
N LYS A 14 -18.79 5.49 -26.41
CA LYS A 14 -19.51 5.81 -27.66
C LYS A 14 -19.40 7.27 -28.11
N SER A 15 -18.95 8.17 -27.23
CA SER A 15 -18.76 9.58 -27.56
C SER A 15 -17.39 9.89 -28.17
N VAL A 16 -16.51 8.89 -28.28
CA VAL A 16 -15.20 9.06 -28.90
C VAL A 16 -15.38 9.18 -30.42
N ARG A 17 -14.80 10.25 -30.99
CA ARG A 17 -14.65 10.38 -32.44
C ARG A 17 -13.35 9.70 -32.87
N GLU A 18 -13.43 8.93 -33.95
CA GLU A 18 -12.23 8.36 -34.55
C GLU A 18 -11.38 9.49 -35.16
N PHE A 19 -10.06 9.36 -35.02
CA PHE A 19 -9.13 10.25 -35.70
C PHE A 19 -9.18 9.99 -37.22
N ASP A 20 -9.06 11.05 -37.99
CA ASP A 20 -8.88 10.93 -39.44
C ASP A 20 -7.54 10.28 -39.78
N VAL A 21 -7.43 9.79 -41.00
CA VAL A 21 -6.22 9.10 -41.50
C VAL A 21 -4.98 10.00 -41.43
N VAL A 22 -5.13 11.30 -41.65
CA VAL A 22 -4.01 12.27 -41.62
C VAL A 22 -3.45 12.41 -40.20
N THR A 23 -4.33 12.39 -39.20
CA THR A 23 -3.95 12.41 -37.79
C THR A 23 -3.32 11.09 -37.37
N LEU A 24 -3.92 9.94 -37.75
CA LEU A 24 -3.40 8.61 -37.46
C LEU A 24 -2.00 8.36 -38.02
N ASP A 25 -1.69 8.90 -39.20
CA ASP A 25 -0.36 8.79 -39.81
C ASP A 25 0.75 9.52 -39.03
N ARG A 26 0.38 10.50 -38.22
CA ARG A 26 1.30 11.35 -37.45
C ARG A 26 1.48 10.92 -36.00
N ILE A 27 0.66 10.03 -35.48
CA ILE A 27 0.72 9.55 -34.10
C ILE A 27 1.25 8.13 -34.03
N LYS A 28 1.83 7.76 -32.88
CA LYS A 28 2.15 6.37 -32.55
C LYS A 28 1.12 5.88 -31.55
N MET A 29 0.29 4.95 -31.98
CA MET A 29 -0.76 4.38 -31.14
C MET A 29 -0.24 3.14 -30.42
N ILE A 30 -0.40 3.13 -29.12
CA ILE A 30 -0.07 1.99 -28.26
C ILE A 30 -1.38 1.49 -27.65
N HIS A 31 -1.71 0.24 -27.88
CA HIS A 31 -2.85 -0.41 -27.25
C HIS A 31 -2.41 -0.98 -25.91
N VAL A 32 -3.09 -0.57 -24.84
CA VAL A 32 -2.86 -1.08 -23.48
C VAL A 32 -4.07 -1.91 -23.09
N GLU A 33 -3.85 -3.19 -22.82
CA GLU A 33 -4.88 -4.12 -22.35
C GLU A 33 -4.70 -4.39 -20.86
N PRO A 34 -5.79 -4.67 -20.11
CA PRO A 34 -5.68 -5.05 -18.71
C PRO A 34 -5.02 -6.43 -18.58
N ASP A 35 -3.87 -6.49 -17.94
CA ASP A 35 -3.15 -7.71 -17.62
C ASP A 35 -3.20 -7.96 -16.10
N TYR A 36 -3.75 -9.12 -15.71
CA TYR A 36 -3.89 -9.46 -14.29
C TYR A 36 -2.53 -9.69 -13.61
N GLN A 37 -1.56 -10.30 -14.29
CA GLN A 37 -0.25 -10.58 -13.68
C GLN A 37 0.51 -9.29 -13.39
N VAL A 38 0.52 -8.35 -14.34
CA VAL A 38 1.11 -7.03 -14.14
C VAL A 38 0.38 -6.25 -13.05
N TRP A 39 -0.96 -6.32 -13.04
CA TRP A 39 -1.74 -5.67 -11.99
C TRP A 39 -1.51 -6.29 -10.61
N LYS A 40 -1.25 -7.60 -10.52
CA LYS A 40 -0.94 -8.29 -9.27
C LYS A 40 0.33 -7.73 -8.62
N GLU A 41 1.40 -7.52 -9.39
CA GLU A 41 2.63 -6.87 -8.91
C GLU A 41 2.34 -5.45 -8.38
N TYR A 42 1.56 -4.67 -9.13
CA TYR A 42 1.09 -3.36 -8.66
C TYR A 42 0.23 -3.48 -7.40
N ALA A 43 -0.71 -4.42 -7.35
CA ALA A 43 -1.60 -4.63 -6.20
C ALA A 43 -0.84 -4.98 -4.91
N GLU A 44 0.27 -5.70 -5.03
CA GLU A 44 1.17 -5.99 -3.92
C GLU A 44 1.88 -4.72 -3.45
N GLN A 45 2.45 -3.94 -4.37
CA GLN A 45 3.16 -2.69 -4.05
C GLN A 45 2.27 -1.64 -3.38
N VAL A 46 1.02 -1.48 -3.86
CA VAL A 46 0.08 -0.51 -3.29
C VAL A 46 -0.80 -1.09 -2.18
N GLN A 47 -0.51 -2.32 -1.75
CA GLN A 47 -1.20 -3.02 -0.65
C GLN A 47 -2.73 -3.09 -0.86
N ILE A 48 -3.16 -3.53 -2.04
CA ILE A 48 -4.58 -3.85 -2.27
C ILE A 48 -5.03 -4.88 -1.24
N HIS A 49 -6.24 -4.70 -0.71
CA HIS A 49 -6.82 -5.52 0.36
C HIS A 49 -6.62 -7.03 0.12
N PRO A 50 -6.09 -7.80 1.10
CA PRO A 50 -5.70 -9.19 0.91
C PRO A 50 -6.82 -10.09 0.39
N ALA A 51 -8.07 -9.87 0.82
CA ALA A 51 -9.22 -10.64 0.34
C ALA A 51 -9.48 -10.43 -1.16
N ILE A 52 -9.19 -9.24 -1.71
CA ILE A 52 -9.33 -8.97 -3.15
C ILE A 52 -8.23 -9.70 -3.92
N ARG A 53 -6.98 -9.61 -3.46
CA ARG A 53 -5.84 -10.28 -4.10
C ARG A 53 -6.04 -11.79 -4.13
N SER A 54 -6.36 -12.40 -3.00
CA SER A 54 -6.59 -13.85 -2.92
C SER A 54 -7.82 -14.31 -3.71
N TYR A 55 -8.90 -13.52 -3.75
CA TYR A 55 -10.05 -13.82 -4.60
C TYR A 55 -9.70 -13.82 -6.09
N LEU A 56 -8.94 -12.81 -6.54
CA LEU A 56 -8.55 -12.67 -7.94
C LEU A 56 -7.48 -13.69 -8.34
N ASP A 57 -6.64 -14.16 -7.42
CA ASP A 57 -5.74 -15.30 -7.65
C ASP A 57 -6.51 -16.60 -7.95
N ILE A 58 -7.62 -16.82 -7.25
CA ILE A 58 -8.48 -17.98 -7.47
C ILE A 58 -9.32 -17.81 -8.76
N LYS A 59 -9.77 -16.58 -9.05
CA LYS A 59 -10.67 -16.25 -10.16
C LYS A 59 -10.16 -15.08 -11.00
N PRO A 60 -9.02 -15.23 -11.70
CA PRO A 60 -8.41 -14.12 -12.47
C PRO A 60 -9.31 -13.59 -13.59
N GLY A 61 -10.23 -14.39 -14.11
CA GLY A 61 -11.23 -13.95 -15.10
C GLY A 61 -12.23 -12.90 -14.60
N ASN A 62 -12.29 -12.66 -13.27
CA ASN A 62 -13.13 -11.64 -12.66
C ASN A 62 -12.41 -10.29 -12.48
N PHE A 63 -11.13 -10.23 -12.80
CA PHE A 63 -10.31 -9.02 -12.70
C PHE A 63 -10.80 -7.87 -13.58
N CYS A 64 -10.98 -8.16 -14.88
CA CYS A 64 -11.49 -7.19 -15.82
C CYS A 64 -12.53 -7.85 -16.72
N ARG A 65 -13.79 -7.52 -16.50
CA ARG A 65 -14.90 -8.05 -17.27
C ARG A 65 -15.92 -6.97 -17.56
N ILE A 66 -16.19 -6.76 -18.83
CA ILE A 66 -17.15 -5.75 -19.31
C ILE A 66 -18.13 -6.45 -20.25
N GLU A 67 -19.42 -6.31 -19.99
CA GLU A 67 -20.50 -6.89 -20.77
C GLU A 67 -21.57 -5.84 -21.04
N THR A 68 -22.03 -5.75 -22.28
CA THR A 68 -23.16 -4.89 -22.64
C THR A 68 -24.41 -5.76 -22.74
N THR A 69 -25.40 -5.47 -21.91
CA THR A 69 -26.70 -6.14 -21.89
C THR A 69 -27.81 -5.20 -22.34
N VAL A 70 -29.02 -5.72 -22.50
CA VAL A 70 -30.20 -4.91 -22.82
C VAL A 70 -30.51 -3.87 -21.74
N ASP A 71 -30.22 -4.22 -20.47
CA ASP A 71 -30.45 -3.37 -19.29
C ASP A 71 -29.31 -2.38 -19.01
N GLY A 72 -28.24 -2.40 -19.81
CA GLY A 72 -27.06 -1.53 -19.64
C GLY A 72 -25.74 -2.27 -19.61
N LYS A 73 -24.69 -1.58 -19.18
CA LYS A 73 -23.36 -2.16 -19.05
C LYS A 73 -23.18 -2.77 -17.66
N ARG A 74 -22.60 -3.98 -17.63
CA ARG A 74 -22.15 -4.65 -16.41
C ARG A 74 -20.64 -4.74 -16.46
N PHE A 75 -19.96 -4.39 -15.38
CA PHE A 75 -18.51 -4.39 -15.39
C PHE A 75 -17.88 -4.63 -14.02
N ALA A 76 -16.74 -5.29 -14.05
CA ALA A 76 -15.72 -5.31 -13.02
C ALA A 76 -14.42 -4.80 -13.66
N THR A 77 -13.73 -3.87 -13.03
CA THR A 77 -12.54 -3.23 -13.60
C THR A 77 -11.43 -3.14 -12.55
N PRO A 78 -10.15 -3.04 -12.98
CA PRO A 78 -9.03 -2.84 -12.06
C PRO A 78 -9.23 -1.66 -11.10
N ARG A 79 -9.77 -0.55 -11.61
CA ARG A 79 -10.11 0.62 -10.78
C ARG A 79 -11.20 0.31 -9.75
N GLY A 80 -12.24 -0.41 -10.15
CA GLY A 80 -13.32 -0.81 -9.23
C GLY A 80 -12.80 -1.66 -8.07
N TRP A 81 -11.85 -2.57 -8.33
CA TRP A 81 -11.19 -3.36 -7.29
C TRP A 81 -10.32 -2.52 -6.37
N GLU A 82 -9.58 -1.55 -6.91
CA GLU A 82 -8.75 -0.64 -6.10
C GLU A 82 -9.61 0.27 -5.21
N ASP A 83 -10.68 0.86 -5.76
CA ASP A 83 -11.59 1.71 -5.00
C ASP A 83 -12.31 0.91 -3.90
N LEU A 84 -12.71 -0.34 -4.20
CA LEU A 84 -13.28 -1.26 -3.21
C LEU A 84 -12.26 -1.59 -2.10
N SER A 85 -10.99 -1.79 -2.45
CA SER A 85 -9.92 -2.05 -1.46
C SER A 85 -9.82 -0.93 -0.44
N ARG A 86 -9.74 0.31 -0.91
CA ARG A 86 -9.68 1.49 -0.03
C ARG A 86 -10.90 1.59 0.88
N PHE A 87 -12.05 1.24 0.34
CA PHE A 87 -13.30 1.24 1.09
C PHE A 87 -13.32 0.16 2.18
N LEU A 88 -12.90 -1.08 1.86
CA LEU A 88 -12.82 -2.18 2.82
C LEU A 88 -11.89 -1.86 3.99
N GLU A 89 -10.71 -1.28 3.71
CA GLU A 89 -9.75 -0.86 4.75
C GLU A 89 -10.38 0.14 5.75
N VAL A 90 -11.15 1.11 5.24
CA VAL A 90 -11.85 2.07 6.10
C VAL A 90 -12.98 1.40 6.89
N TYR A 91 -13.74 0.51 6.26
CA TYR A 91 -14.82 -0.21 6.92
C TYR A 91 -14.31 -1.11 8.06
N GLU A 92 -13.21 -1.81 7.85
CA GLU A 92 -12.58 -2.64 8.87
C GLU A 92 -12.07 -1.81 10.05
N LYS A 93 -11.43 -0.67 9.80
CA LYS A 93 -11.01 0.28 10.84
C LYS A 93 -12.19 0.80 11.67
N LEU A 94 -13.38 0.89 11.07
CA LEU A 94 -14.62 1.29 11.74
C LEU A 94 -15.37 0.11 12.38
N GLY A 95 -14.82 -1.11 12.31
CA GLY A 95 -15.47 -2.33 12.81
C GLY A 95 -16.72 -2.74 12.04
N LYS A 96 -16.84 -2.30 10.77
CA LYS A 96 -17.97 -2.60 9.88
C LYS A 96 -17.60 -3.68 8.87
N THR A 97 -18.60 -4.40 8.38
CA THR A 97 -18.46 -5.37 7.28
C THR A 97 -19.15 -4.85 6.04
N ALA A 98 -18.53 -5.07 4.87
CA ALA A 98 -19.14 -4.72 3.60
C ALA A 98 -20.04 -5.87 3.13
N ASP A 99 -21.29 -5.55 2.88
CA ASP A 99 -22.25 -6.50 2.30
C ASP A 99 -22.25 -6.44 0.76
N ARG A 100 -23.09 -7.26 0.14
CA ARG A 100 -23.23 -7.33 -1.31
C ARG A 100 -23.63 -5.98 -1.92
N ASP A 101 -24.49 -5.22 -1.26
CA ASP A 101 -25.02 -3.97 -1.82
C ASP A 101 -23.93 -2.90 -1.87
N VAL A 102 -23.09 -2.85 -0.86
CA VAL A 102 -21.90 -2.01 -0.83
C VAL A 102 -20.90 -2.43 -1.91
N ILE A 103 -20.57 -3.71 -2.02
CA ILE A 103 -19.62 -4.23 -3.01
C ILE A 103 -20.10 -3.95 -4.43
N SER A 104 -21.42 -4.05 -4.68
CA SER A 104 -22.02 -3.82 -6.01
C SER A 104 -21.91 -2.36 -6.49
N GLN A 105 -21.63 -1.40 -5.59
CA GLN A 105 -21.38 -0.01 -5.98
C GLN A 105 -20.03 0.15 -6.70
N TYR A 106 -19.06 -0.70 -6.38
CA TYR A 106 -17.71 -0.70 -6.97
C TYR A 106 -17.59 -1.73 -8.10
N ILE A 107 -18.17 -2.91 -7.90
CA ILE A 107 -18.17 -4.02 -8.85
C ILE A 107 -19.57 -4.15 -9.46
N GLN A 108 -19.80 -3.39 -10.54
CA GLN A 108 -21.12 -3.32 -11.19
C GLN A 108 -21.40 -4.51 -12.11
N TYR A 109 -20.81 -5.67 -11.82
CA TYR A 109 -21.12 -6.95 -12.42
C TYR A 109 -21.78 -7.83 -11.35
N PRO A 110 -23.12 -8.00 -11.35
CA PRO A 110 -23.88 -8.56 -10.21
C PRO A 110 -23.42 -9.93 -9.75
N GLN A 111 -23.05 -10.81 -10.71
CA GLN A 111 -22.57 -12.16 -10.38
C GLN A 111 -21.22 -12.11 -9.69
N ILE A 112 -20.31 -11.24 -10.16
CA ILE A 112 -18.98 -11.07 -9.56
C ILE A 112 -19.11 -10.42 -8.16
N ALA A 113 -19.95 -9.39 -8.03
CA ALA A 113 -20.19 -8.73 -6.76
C ALA A 113 -20.75 -9.70 -5.71
N LYS A 114 -21.72 -10.53 -6.10
CA LYS A 114 -22.28 -11.58 -5.23
C LYS A 114 -21.23 -12.63 -4.84
N ASP A 115 -20.46 -13.08 -5.80
CA ASP A 115 -19.44 -14.10 -5.60
C ASP A 115 -18.32 -13.59 -4.68
N PHE A 116 -17.87 -12.35 -4.89
CA PHE A 116 -16.89 -11.72 -4.00
C PHE A 116 -17.44 -11.43 -2.59
N ALA A 117 -18.73 -11.04 -2.47
CA ALA A 117 -19.34 -10.84 -1.15
C ALA A 117 -19.35 -12.13 -0.33
N ASN A 118 -19.74 -13.25 -0.95
CA ASN A 118 -19.70 -14.56 -0.30
C ASN A 118 -18.26 -14.97 0.07
N TYR A 119 -17.31 -14.69 -0.82
CA TYR A 119 -15.89 -14.96 -0.56
C TYR A 119 -15.37 -14.13 0.62
N LEU A 120 -15.68 -12.85 0.68
CA LEU A 120 -15.26 -11.95 1.76
C LEU A 120 -15.81 -12.40 3.13
N GLU A 121 -17.08 -12.85 3.18
CA GLU A 121 -17.68 -13.39 4.38
C GLU A 121 -16.93 -14.66 4.85
N LEU A 122 -16.62 -15.57 3.94
CA LEU A 122 -15.84 -16.77 4.24
C LEU A 122 -14.41 -16.44 4.66
N TYR A 123 -13.77 -15.48 3.99
CA TYR A 123 -12.43 -14.99 4.30
C TYR A 123 -12.36 -14.49 5.75
N GLN A 124 -13.29 -13.62 6.16
CA GLN A 124 -13.37 -13.08 7.52
C GLN A 124 -13.71 -14.19 8.55
N LYS A 125 -14.56 -15.13 8.17
CA LYS A 125 -14.88 -16.30 9.02
C LYS A 125 -13.65 -17.17 9.22
N TYR A 126 -12.92 -17.52 8.18
CA TYR A 126 -11.74 -18.39 8.28
C TYR A 126 -10.61 -17.70 9.04
N GLN A 127 -10.43 -16.38 8.89
CA GLN A 127 -9.49 -15.63 9.69
C GLN A 127 -9.72 -15.82 11.21
N LYS A 128 -10.97 -15.77 11.65
CA LYS A 128 -11.38 -15.98 13.05
C LYS A 128 -11.33 -17.44 13.46
N ASP A 129 -11.90 -18.33 12.65
CA ASP A 129 -12.06 -19.74 12.92
C ASP A 129 -10.74 -20.49 13.03
N TYR A 130 -9.75 -20.11 12.26
CA TYR A 130 -8.41 -20.69 12.25
C TYR A 130 -7.39 -19.85 13.02
N GLN A 131 -7.80 -18.70 13.56
CA GLN A 131 -6.93 -17.81 14.33
C GLN A 131 -5.64 -17.49 13.58
N VAL A 132 -5.79 -17.07 12.32
CA VAL A 132 -4.70 -16.84 11.36
C VAL A 132 -3.63 -15.94 11.93
N ASP A 133 -4.03 -14.88 12.65
CA ASP A 133 -3.07 -13.94 13.25
C ASP A 133 -2.23 -14.62 14.36
N GLU A 134 -2.81 -15.56 15.14
CA GLU A 134 -2.04 -16.33 16.13
C GLU A 134 -1.04 -17.30 15.46
N ILE A 135 -1.45 -17.94 14.35
CA ILE A 135 -0.56 -18.82 13.57
C ILE A 135 0.65 -18.03 13.06
N LEU A 136 0.44 -16.82 12.56
CA LEU A 136 1.53 -15.95 12.09
C LEU A 136 2.48 -15.50 13.21
N HIS A 137 2.04 -15.54 14.48
CA HIS A 137 2.88 -15.32 15.65
C HIS A 137 3.43 -16.62 16.26
N GLY A 138 3.46 -17.73 15.49
CA GLY A 138 4.02 -19.00 15.93
C GLY A 138 3.09 -19.83 16.86
N VAL A 139 1.87 -19.34 17.16
CA VAL A 139 0.94 -20.02 18.06
C VAL A 139 -0.01 -20.90 17.26
N ILE A 140 0.33 -22.19 17.12
CA ILE A 140 -0.49 -23.15 16.39
C ILE A 140 -1.31 -23.98 17.38
N ARG A 141 -2.64 -23.83 17.32
CA ARG A 141 -3.54 -24.62 18.18
C ARG A 141 -3.93 -25.93 17.53
N GLU A 142 -3.79 -27.03 18.26
CA GLU A 142 -4.14 -28.37 17.79
C GLU A 142 -5.59 -28.45 17.27
N ALA A 143 -6.52 -27.71 17.88
CA ALA A 143 -7.90 -27.63 17.43
C ALA A 143 -8.05 -27.06 16.01
N ALA A 144 -7.26 -26.04 15.64
CA ALA A 144 -7.24 -25.45 14.29
C ALA A 144 -6.68 -26.47 13.29
N CYS A 145 -5.58 -27.18 13.62
CA CYS A 145 -5.03 -28.24 12.80
C CYS A 145 -6.04 -29.35 12.52
N ARG A 146 -6.67 -29.88 13.56
CA ARG A 146 -7.70 -30.97 13.45
C ARG A 146 -8.91 -30.51 12.61
N LYS A 147 -9.28 -29.23 12.71
CA LYS A 147 -10.35 -28.65 11.89
C LYS A 147 -9.93 -28.60 10.43
N LEU A 148 -8.72 -28.11 10.13
CA LEU A 148 -8.20 -27.99 8.79
C LEU A 148 -7.99 -29.33 8.10
N GLU A 149 -7.56 -30.38 8.84
CA GLU A 149 -7.43 -31.73 8.31
C GLU A 149 -8.76 -32.30 7.79
N LYS A 150 -9.88 -31.96 8.43
CA LYS A 150 -11.23 -32.42 8.07
C LYS A 150 -11.93 -31.46 7.08
N ALA A 151 -11.36 -30.28 6.84
CA ALA A 151 -11.97 -29.27 5.99
C ALA A 151 -11.99 -29.71 4.52
N PRO A 152 -13.00 -29.30 3.74
CA PRO A 152 -13.02 -29.45 2.29
C PRO A 152 -11.79 -28.80 1.63
N PHE A 153 -11.47 -29.27 0.42
CA PHE A 153 -10.29 -28.76 -0.33
C PHE A 153 -10.33 -27.25 -0.51
N ASP A 154 -11.49 -26.68 -0.87
CA ASP A 154 -11.65 -25.24 -1.10
C ASP A 154 -11.41 -24.40 0.17
N GLU A 155 -11.85 -24.92 1.32
CA GLU A 155 -11.60 -24.28 2.62
C GLU A 155 -10.12 -24.29 2.95
N ARG A 156 -9.43 -25.44 2.77
CA ARG A 156 -7.97 -25.54 2.97
C ARG A 156 -7.19 -24.58 2.06
N LEU A 157 -7.58 -24.52 0.78
CA LEU A 157 -6.95 -23.61 -0.17
C LEU A 157 -7.16 -22.14 0.24
N SER A 158 -8.36 -21.79 0.70
CA SER A 158 -8.67 -20.43 1.18
C SER A 158 -7.86 -20.04 2.41
N VAL A 159 -7.66 -20.95 3.36
CA VAL A 159 -6.84 -20.70 4.55
C VAL A 159 -5.37 -20.53 4.18
N ILE A 160 -4.83 -21.36 3.28
CA ILE A 160 -3.46 -21.22 2.78
C ILE A 160 -3.29 -19.87 2.06
N SER A 161 -4.22 -19.49 1.18
CA SER A 161 -4.19 -18.21 0.49
C SER A 161 -4.25 -17.03 1.45
N LEU A 162 -5.05 -17.16 2.53
CA LEU A 162 -5.14 -16.16 3.59
C LEU A 162 -3.83 -16.00 4.36
N LEU A 163 -3.23 -17.11 4.77
CA LEU A 163 -1.93 -17.10 5.46
C LEU A 163 -0.84 -16.49 4.57
N THR A 164 -0.76 -16.92 3.30
CA THR A 164 0.21 -16.41 2.34
C THR A 164 0.04 -14.90 2.11
N ALA A 165 -1.20 -14.43 1.96
CA ALA A 165 -1.47 -13.00 1.76
C ALA A 165 -1.05 -12.16 2.98
N LYS A 166 -1.38 -12.62 4.19
CA LYS A 166 -1.00 -11.95 5.44
C LYS A 166 0.52 -11.96 5.68
N LEU A 167 1.19 -13.07 5.38
CA LEU A 167 2.63 -13.17 5.45
C LEU A 167 3.30 -12.18 4.49
N ASN A 168 2.82 -12.11 3.26
CA ASN A 168 3.30 -11.13 2.27
C ASN A 168 3.10 -9.68 2.75
N ASP A 169 1.97 -9.37 3.39
CA ASP A 169 1.73 -8.04 3.96
C ASP A 169 2.73 -7.72 5.10
N GLY A 170 3.09 -8.72 5.91
CA GLY A 170 4.14 -8.60 6.92
C GLY A 170 5.51 -8.25 6.33
N PHE A 171 5.92 -8.97 5.27
CA PHE A 171 7.18 -8.68 4.58
C PHE A 171 7.18 -7.33 3.87
N LEU A 172 6.06 -6.93 3.26
CA LEU A 172 5.94 -5.60 2.66
C LEU A 172 6.05 -4.49 3.71
N ALA A 173 5.40 -4.66 4.86
CA ALA A 173 5.50 -3.73 5.97
C ALA A 173 6.95 -3.62 6.47
N LEU A 174 7.65 -4.75 6.60
CA LEU A 174 9.05 -4.80 6.98
C LEU A 174 9.94 -4.07 5.97
N SER A 175 9.77 -4.33 4.67
CA SER A 175 10.50 -3.61 3.60
C SER A 175 10.25 -2.11 3.63
N MET A 176 9.03 -1.67 3.94
CA MET A 176 8.73 -0.24 4.08
C MET A 176 9.41 0.37 5.33
N MET A 177 9.53 -0.38 6.42
CA MET A 177 10.27 0.06 7.60
C MET A 177 11.76 0.19 7.30
N GLU A 178 12.35 -0.76 6.55
CA GLU A 178 13.74 -0.72 6.10
C GLU A 178 14.01 0.52 5.22
N ASP A 179 13.21 0.75 4.18
CA ASP A 179 13.31 1.95 3.32
C ASP A 179 13.26 3.26 4.15
N ARG A 180 12.42 3.27 5.21
CA ARG A 180 12.28 4.42 6.11
C ARG A 180 13.52 4.62 6.96
N LEU A 181 14.05 3.54 7.55
CA LEU A 181 15.27 3.60 8.36
C LEU A 181 16.46 4.05 7.53
N GLU A 182 16.65 3.52 6.33
CA GLU A 182 17.72 3.93 5.42
C GLU A 182 17.62 5.42 5.09
N ARG A 183 16.43 5.91 4.78
CA ARG A 183 16.19 7.33 4.52
C ARG A 183 16.49 8.19 5.74
N LEU A 184 15.98 7.81 6.92
CA LEU A 184 16.24 8.54 8.16
C LEU A 184 17.73 8.54 8.52
N GLN A 185 18.42 7.41 8.41
CA GLN A 185 19.86 7.32 8.66
C GLN A 185 20.64 8.32 7.80
N LYS A 186 20.32 8.39 6.51
CA LYS A 186 20.95 9.32 5.58
C LYS A 186 20.69 10.78 5.94
N LEU A 187 19.47 11.13 6.28
CA LEU A 187 19.07 12.50 6.62
C LEU A 187 19.65 12.92 7.98
N LEU A 188 19.48 12.08 9.00
CA LEU A 188 19.94 12.38 10.36
C LEU A 188 21.46 12.37 10.47
N GLY A 189 22.15 11.56 9.65
CA GLY A 189 23.60 11.62 9.53
C GLY A 189 24.14 13.00 9.14
N GLY A 190 23.33 13.82 8.46
CA GLY A 190 23.66 15.21 8.12
C GLY A 190 23.59 16.18 9.31
N VAL A 191 23.07 15.76 10.47
CA VAL A 191 23.04 16.56 11.72
C VAL A 191 24.26 16.27 12.60
N LYS A 192 24.99 15.18 12.31
CA LYS A 192 26.17 14.80 13.09
C LYS A 192 27.19 15.92 13.10
N PRO A 193 27.80 16.26 14.29
CA PRO A 193 28.88 17.26 14.39
C PRO A 193 29.98 16.98 13.36
N GLY A 194 30.40 18.03 12.63
CA GLY A 194 31.38 17.93 11.55
C GLY A 194 30.86 17.47 10.17
N ASN A 195 29.60 17.12 10.04
CA ASN A 195 28.99 16.71 8.76
C ASN A 195 28.22 17.84 8.07
N TYR A 196 28.21 19.06 8.61
CA TYR A 196 27.56 20.23 8.03
C TYR A 196 28.42 21.48 8.16
N ASP A 197 28.14 22.49 7.34
CA ASP A 197 28.84 23.76 7.37
C ASP A 197 28.28 24.65 8.50
N GLU A 198 29.07 24.92 9.52
CA GLU A 198 28.70 25.75 10.66
C GLU A 198 28.51 27.24 10.30
N GLN A 199 29.00 27.70 9.12
CA GLN A 199 28.71 29.05 8.62
C GLN A 199 27.30 29.14 8.05
N GLU A 200 26.81 28.05 7.44
CA GLU A 200 25.46 27.96 6.91
C GLU A 200 24.43 27.61 8.00
N TYR A 201 24.83 26.74 8.93
CA TYR A 201 23.97 26.26 10.04
C TYR A 201 24.72 26.41 11.37
N PRO A 202 24.48 27.50 12.11
CA PRO A 202 25.17 27.76 13.38
C PRO A 202 24.95 26.72 14.49
N SER A 203 23.91 25.89 14.38
CA SER A 203 23.64 24.82 15.34
C SER A 203 23.09 23.55 14.65
N ALA A 204 23.26 22.40 15.35
CA ALA A 204 22.70 21.13 14.90
C ALA A 204 21.16 21.18 14.79
N LEU A 205 20.49 21.95 15.64
CA LEU A 205 19.04 22.16 15.56
C LEU A 205 18.63 22.88 14.27
N GLU A 206 19.32 23.98 13.92
CA GLU A 206 19.06 24.71 12.66
C GLU A 206 19.34 23.82 11.45
N ARG A 207 20.36 22.97 11.52
CA ARG A 207 20.62 21.98 10.47
C ARG A 207 19.48 20.97 10.33
N LEU A 208 18.96 20.44 11.45
CA LEU A 208 17.81 19.52 11.46
C LEU A 208 16.56 20.20 10.87
N GLU A 209 16.32 21.47 11.22
CA GLU A 209 15.22 22.26 10.67
C GLU A 209 15.38 22.49 9.15
N GLY A 210 16.61 22.73 8.69
CA GLY A 210 16.93 22.81 7.27
C GLY A 210 16.64 21.51 6.51
N ILE A 211 16.99 20.37 7.12
CA ILE A 211 16.66 19.04 6.56
C ILE A 211 15.15 18.85 6.49
N LEU A 212 14.41 19.14 7.56
CA LEU A 212 12.95 19.06 7.57
C LEU A 212 12.32 19.93 6.48
N ALA A 213 12.75 21.18 6.36
CA ALA A 213 12.27 22.09 5.33
C ALA A 213 12.55 21.57 3.90
N GLY A 214 13.73 20.97 3.68
CA GLY A 214 14.10 20.33 2.42
C GLY A 214 13.18 19.17 2.05
N VAL A 215 12.90 18.27 3.01
CA VAL A 215 11.99 17.13 2.80
C VAL A 215 10.56 17.59 2.54
N GLN A 216 10.08 18.62 3.27
CA GLN A 216 8.76 19.21 3.04
C GLN A 216 8.64 19.85 1.66
N ALA A 217 9.69 20.54 1.20
CA ALA A 217 9.73 21.11 -0.14
C ALA A 217 9.75 20.05 -1.24
N GLU A 218 10.52 18.97 -1.06
CA GLU A 218 10.51 17.79 -1.95
C GLU A 218 9.11 17.18 -2.06
N TRP A 219 8.47 16.98 -0.91
CA TRP A 219 7.12 16.41 -0.88
C TRP A 219 6.10 17.29 -1.63
N LYS A 220 6.13 18.59 -1.35
CA LYS A 220 5.26 19.55 -2.03
C LYS A 220 5.45 19.52 -3.54
N TYR A 221 6.71 19.58 -3.99
CA TYR A 221 7.07 19.52 -5.41
C TYR A 221 6.57 18.24 -6.07
N LYS A 222 6.86 17.06 -5.50
CA LYS A 222 6.46 15.78 -6.05
C LYS A 222 4.94 15.61 -6.08
N LYS A 223 4.23 16.10 -5.04
CA LYS A 223 2.77 16.09 -4.97
C LYS A 223 2.14 16.95 -6.06
N GLU A 224 2.63 18.18 -6.25
CA GLU A 224 2.14 19.09 -7.29
C GLU A 224 2.45 18.60 -8.70
N ALA A 225 3.58 17.92 -8.88
CA ALA A 225 3.98 17.32 -10.16
C ALA A 225 3.30 15.97 -10.45
N GLY A 226 2.53 15.40 -9.51
CA GLY A 226 1.90 14.09 -9.67
C GLY A 226 2.89 12.93 -9.76
N LEU A 227 4.09 13.08 -9.17
CA LEU A 227 5.18 12.12 -9.23
C LEU A 227 5.20 11.14 -8.04
N LEU A 228 4.31 11.31 -7.06
CA LEU A 228 4.24 10.45 -5.88
C LEU A 228 3.36 9.23 -6.17
N ASP A 229 3.94 8.05 -6.10
CA ASP A 229 3.16 6.83 -5.89
C ASP A 229 2.74 6.70 -4.40
N ARG A 230 1.91 5.69 -4.09
CA ARG A 230 1.38 5.50 -2.73
C ARG A 230 2.50 5.17 -1.73
N LYS A 231 3.45 4.31 -2.11
CA LYS A 231 4.58 3.88 -1.26
C LYS A 231 5.47 5.08 -0.94
N GLU A 232 5.85 5.84 -1.96
CA GLU A 232 6.70 7.02 -1.81
C GLU A 232 6.01 8.13 -1.01
N ALA A 233 4.70 8.33 -1.22
CA ALA A 233 3.93 9.29 -0.44
C ALA A 233 3.92 8.95 1.06
N HIS A 234 3.75 7.68 1.43
CA HIS A 234 3.83 7.23 2.82
C HIS A 234 5.23 7.41 3.39
N LEU A 235 6.26 7.00 2.65
CA LEU A 235 7.66 7.12 3.09
C LEU A 235 8.03 8.57 3.40
N VAL A 236 7.68 9.51 2.52
CA VAL A 236 7.97 10.93 2.72
C VAL A 236 7.14 11.52 3.85
N PHE A 237 5.85 11.17 3.94
CA PHE A 237 4.98 11.63 5.02
C PHE A 237 5.50 11.21 6.39
N ASP A 238 5.81 9.92 6.58
CA ASP A 238 6.36 9.39 7.83
C ASP A 238 7.72 10.00 8.19
N THR A 239 8.54 10.27 7.16
CA THR A 239 9.82 10.96 7.34
C THR A 239 9.59 12.38 7.87
N VAL A 240 8.67 13.14 7.27
CA VAL A 240 8.32 14.51 7.72
C VAL A 240 7.76 14.47 9.14
N GLU A 241 6.85 13.54 9.45
CA GLU A 241 6.27 13.42 10.79
C GLU A 241 7.32 13.13 11.84
N THR A 242 8.26 12.22 11.56
CA THR A 242 9.35 11.88 12.47
C THR A 242 10.29 13.08 12.73
N LEU A 243 10.70 13.77 11.67
CA LEU A 243 11.58 14.94 11.78
C LEU A 243 10.89 16.12 12.49
N ASP A 244 9.62 16.36 12.19
CA ASP A 244 8.82 17.43 12.81
C ASP A 244 8.60 17.16 14.31
N ALA A 245 8.36 15.91 14.69
CA ALA A 245 8.26 15.52 16.09
C ALA A 245 9.57 15.77 16.85
N LEU A 246 10.71 15.38 16.28
CA LEU A 246 12.04 15.62 16.84
C LEU A 246 12.33 17.13 17.03
N VAL A 247 12.06 17.95 16.01
CA VAL A 247 12.26 19.40 16.10
C VAL A 247 11.38 20.01 17.19
N LYS A 248 10.12 19.59 17.29
CA LYS A 248 9.19 20.06 18.34
C LYS A 248 9.65 19.67 19.74
N GLU A 249 10.11 18.43 19.92
CA GLU A 249 10.65 17.94 21.18
C GLU A 249 11.87 18.76 21.62
N LEU A 250 12.87 18.90 20.74
CA LEU A 250 14.09 19.66 21.01
C LEU A 250 13.80 21.13 21.38
N ARG A 251 12.85 21.76 20.68
CA ARG A 251 12.40 23.12 20.99
C ARG A 251 11.68 23.20 22.34
N SER A 252 10.82 22.23 22.65
CA SER A 252 10.07 22.22 23.92
C SER A 252 10.98 22.02 25.13
N GLU A 253 12.03 21.23 24.97
CA GLU A 253 13.06 20.98 26.00
C GLU A 253 14.16 22.04 26.01
N HIS A 254 14.13 23.03 25.11
CA HIS A 254 15.13 24.08 24.95
C HIS A 254 16.56 23.53 24.71
N ILE A 255 16.67 22.40 24.02
CA ILE A 255 17.94 21.76 23.66
C ILE A 255 18.49 22.43 22.40
N THR A 256 19.59 23.16 22.54
CA THR A 256 20.27 23.87 21.44
C THR A 256 21.71 23.47 21.26
N GLU A 257 22.34 22.87 22.30
CA GLU A 257 23.72 22.42 22.24
C GLU A 257 23.88 21.27 21.23
N THR A 258 24.86 21.35 20.36
CA THR A 258 25.08 20.45 19.25
C THR A 258 25.15 18.97 19.67
N ASP A 259 25.93 18.70 20.75
CA ASP A 259 26.10 17.32 21.24
C ASP A 259 24.80 16.77 21.84
N ALA A 260 24.02 17.58 22.57
CA ALA A 260 22.74 17.19 23.14
C ALA A 260 21.68 16.96 22.05
N VAL A 261 21.68 17.78 21.00
CA VAL A 261 20.80 17.56 19.81
C VAL A 261 21.16 16.25 19.13
N TRP A 262 22.47 15.98 18.94
CA TRP A 262 22.91 14.74 18.29
C TRP A 262 22.58 13.50 19.14
N GLU A 263 22.68 13.58 20.45
CA GLU A 263 22.31 12.50 21.37
C GLU A 263 20.82 12.15 21.23
N LYS A 264 19.92 13.15 21.23
CA LYS A 264 18.48 12.97 21.04
C LYS A 264 18.15 12.39 19.66
N VAL A 265 18.77 12.91 18.61
CA VAL A 265 18.60 12.42 17.25
C VAL A 265 19.04 10.96 17.13
N SER A 266 20.19 10.62 17.73
CA SER A 266 20.71 9.25 17.72
C SER A 266 19.81 8.29 18.49
N GLN A 267 19.27 8.72 19.64
CA GLN A 267 18.33 7.90 20.42
C GLN A 267 17.03 7.66 19.64
N ALA A 268 16.45 8.70 19.03
CA ALA A 268 15.24 8.55 18.25
C ALA A 268 15.42 7.63 17.03
N PHE A 269 16.61 7.61 16.43
CA PHE A 269 16.95 6.65 15.38
C PHE A 269 17.07 5.22 15.95
N ALA A 270 17.75 5.05 17.09
CA ALA A 270 17.90 3.76 17.76
C ALA A 270 16.54 3.16 18.11
N ASP A 271 15.62 3.95 18.69
CA ASP A 271 14.26 3.50 19.02
C ASP A 271 13.48 3.01 17.78
N LYS A 272 13.68 3.63 16.62
CA LYS A 272 13.08 3.18 15.35
C LYS A 272 13.74 1.91 14.83
N ASN A 273 15.05 1.77 14.98
CA ASN A 273 15.78 0.56 14.59
C ASN A 273 15.37 -0.62 15.47
N ASP A 274 15.22 -0.43 16.77
CA ASP A 274 14.76 -1.47 17.70
C ASP A 274 13.34 -1.97 17.30
N GLN A 275 12.44 -1.05 16.91
CA GLN A 275 11.12 -1.43 16.39
C GLN A 275 11.21 -2.28 15.10
N TYR A 276 12.16 -1.96 14.21
CA TYR A 276 12.42 -2.75 13.02
C TYR A 276 12.97 -4.13 13.37
N GLU A 277 13.94 -4.23 14.27
CA GLU A 277 14.52 -5.50 14.70
C GLU A 277 13.47 -6.43 15.31
N VAL A 278 12.59 -5.91 16.18
CA VAL A 278 11.46 -6.68 16.72
C VAL A 278 10.55 -7.19 15.61
N GLN A 279 10.22 -6.37 14.63
CA GLN A 279 9.36 -6.79 13.52
C GLN A 279 10.07 -7.77 12.57
N PHE A 280 11.37 -7.61 12.39
CA PHE A 280 12.21 -8.51 11.59
C PHE A 280 12.26 -9.91 12.23
N ASP A 281 12.50 -9.99 13.54
CA ASP A 281 12.51 -11.24 14.29
C ASP A 281 11.16 -11.95 14.21
N LEU A 282 10.06 -11.19 14.41
CA LEU A 282 8.71 -11.74 14.26
C LEU A 282 8.45 -12.32 12.86
N CYS A 283 8.89 -11.65 11.80
CA CYS A 283 8.79 -12.18 10.44
C CYS A 283 9.69 -13.39 10.21
N GLY A 284 10.87 -13.44 10.83
CA GLY A 284 11.79 -14.59 10.77
C GLY A 284 11.24 -15.82 11.47
N GLU A 285 10.53 -15.65 12.57
CA GLU A 285 9.87 -16.76 13.29
C GLU A 285 8.65 -17.33 12.53
N GLN A 286 8.11 -16.58 11.57
CA GLN A 286 6.98 -16.99 10.71
C GLN A 286 7.39 -17.89 9.52
N LEU A 287 8.69 -17.96 9.20
CA LEU A 287 9.27 -18.79 8.15
C LEU A 287 9.62 -20.18 8.66
#